data_4429aff48ff76070de4eb441c4714a61
#
_entry.id   4429aff48ff76070de4eb441c4714a61
#
_cell.length_a   1.000
_cell.length_b   1.000
_cell.length_c   1.000
_cell.angle_alpha   90.00
_cell.angle_beta   90.00
_cell.angle_gamma   90.00
#
_symmetry.space_group_name_H-M   'P 1'
#
loop_
_entity.id
_entity.type
_entity.pdbx_description
1 polymer ?
#
loop_
_entity_poly.entity_id
_entity_poly.type
_entity_poly.pdbx_seq_one_letter_code
_entity_poly.pdbx_strand_id
1 'polypeptide(L)'
;MIYSILAKRLSKEGYACVMANNGREALGLFYKNDFSLIISDIRMPEMDGLELLRNVRAVRPNMMFIIMTAHPEINMAVEAIRVGVTDFIIKPVDLELVSFSVKKALEQKKMEEELESYHNNLKKLVEERTAKLQKTLLVLKKSHLDSVKVLAGAIDAKDPYTRGHSDRVRRMSMRIAAQLGFNQERQESLVFGALLHDIGKIGIRDEVLQKKGQLTPEEYQYVQQHPLIGVKIVEGIDFFKDKISMIRNHHEHYDGRGYPDGLIGEVIPLEARIIGVPDAFDAMTSLRPHRRAMPVEDVLLEMEKGKGRQFDPQILEIFLNEKIYQ
;
A
#
# COMPACT_ATOMS: atom_id res chain seq x y z
N MET A 1 48.82 18.97 39.42
CA MET A 1 48.09 19.42 40.65
C MET A 1 46.61 19.65 40.36
N ILE A 2 46.23 20.46 39.37
CA ILE A 2 44.80 20.80 39.08
C ILE A 2 43.91 19.58 38.71
N TYR A 3 44.41 18.65 37.88
CA TYR A 3 43.67 17.44 37.47
C TYR A 3 43.37 16.49 38.63
N SER A 4 44.30 16.39 39.61
CA SER A 4 44.08 15.59 40.81
C SER A 4 42.96 16.18 41.69
N ILE A 5 42.86 17.51 41.71
CA ILE A 5 41.77 18.20 42.44
C ILE A 5 40.44 18.01 41.71
N LEU A 6 40.41 18.14 40.39
CA LEU A 6 39.24 17.90 39.56
C LEU A 6 38.76 16.47 39.70
N ALA A 7 39.65 15.47 39.56
CA ALA A 7 39.29 14.09 39.73
C ALA A 7 38.69 13.79 41.10
N LYS A 8 39.26 14.33 42.17
CA LYS A 8 38.74 14.20 43.55
C LYS A 8 37.37 14.86 43.70
N ARG A 9 37.16 16.03 43.09
CA ARG A 9 35.84 16.71 43.12
C ARG A 9 34.78 15.90 42.42
N LEU A 10 35.03 15.48 41.18
CA LEU A 10 34.11 14.68 40.38
C LEU A 10 33.85 13.30 41.00
N SER A 11 34.87 12.67 41.62
CA SER A 11 34.66 11.41 42.35
C SER A 11 33.75 11.56 43.55
N LYS A 12 33.76 12.70 44.24
CA LYS A 12 32.79 12.98 45.34
C LYS A 12 31.37 13.15 44.82
N GLU A 13 31.18 13.50 43.55
CA GLU A 13 29.89 13.62 42.88
C GLU A 13 29.44 12.29 42.27
N GLY A 14 30.21 11.21 42.45
CA GLY A 14 29.84 9.87 42.01
C GLY A 14 30.42 9.46 40.65
N TYR A 15 31.26 10.25 40.01
CA TYR A 15 31.87 9.90 38.73
C TYR A 15 33.16 9.09 38.92
N ALA A 16 33.31 8.01 38.13
CA ALA A 16 34.58 7.27 38.06
C ALA A 16 35.55 8.01 37.13
N CYS A 17 36.69 8.47 37.71
CA CYS A 17 37.67 9.25 36.98
C CYS A 17 38.95 8.47 36.75
N VAL A 18 39.44 8.46 35.51
CA VAL A 18 40.75 7.94 35.13
C VAL A 18 41.61 9.11 34.65
N MET A 19 42.86 9.19 35.05
CA MET A 19 43.75 10.28 34.69
C MET A 19 44.79 9.81 33.67
N ALA A 20 45.13 10.69 32.73
CA ALA A 20 46.20 10.55 31.76
C ALA A 20 47.14 11.76 31.82
N ASN A 21 48.42 11.57 31.58
CA ASN A 21 49.44 12.63 31.67
C ASN A 21 49.64 13.39 30.36
N ASN A 22 49.22 12.82 29.23
CA ASN A 22 49.30 13.42 27.89
C ASN A 22 48.19 12.84 26.98
N GLY A 23 48.04 13.40 25.77
CA GLY A 23 47.01 12.99 24.83
C GLY A 23 47.21 11.56 24.29
N ARG A 24 48.46 11.09 24.17
CA ARG A 24 48.75 9.73 23.69
C ARG A 24 48.34 8.67 24.71
N GLU A 25 48.65 8.90 25.99
CA GLU A 25 48.18 8.04 27.06
C GLU A 25 46.64 8.06 27.18
N ALA A 26 46.02 9.25 27.07
CA ALA A 26 44.58 9.40 27.08
C ALA A 26 43.92 8.60 25.93
N LEU A 27 44.47 8.66 24.72
CA LEU A 27 43.99 7.91 23.56
C LEU A 27 44.14 6.38 23.76
N GLY A 28 45.29 5.96 24.37
CA GLY A 28 45.50 4.55 24.71
C GLY A 28 44.52 4.02 25.77
N LEU A 29 44.12 4.84 26.73
CA LEU A 29 43.09 4.51 27.70
C LEU A 29 41.70 4.49 27.07
N PHE A 30 41.40 5.44 26.16
CA PHE A 30 40.14 5.50 25.42
C PHE A 30 39.85 4.23 24.61
N TYR A 31 40.86 3.63 23.97
CA TYR A 31 40.68 2.38 23.25
C TYR A 31 40.44 1.15 24.13
N LYS A 32 40.86 1.19 25.39
CA LYS A 32 40.77 0.07 26.33
C LYS A 32 39.54 0.11 27.24
N ASN A 33 38.89 1.28 27.34
CA ASN A 33 37.81 1.50 28.29
C ASN A 33 36.64 2.23 27.60
N ASP A 34 35.48 2.11 28.20
CA ASP A 34 34.31 2.84 27.76
C ASP A 34 34.08 4.07 28.63
N PHE A 35 34.48 5.23 28.10
CA PHE A 35 34.28 6.51 28.78
C PHE A 35 33.01 7.21 28.27
N SER A 36 32.34 7.91 29.18
CA SER A 36 31.17 8.75 28.84
C SER A 36 31.57 10.17 28.46
N LEU A 37 32.72 10.66 28.99
CA LEU A 37 33.21 12.03 28.81
C LEU A 37 34.71 12.05 28.89
N ILE A 38 35.35 12.89 28.10
CA ILE A 38 36.77 13.22 28.19
C ILE A 38 36.91 14.72 28.52
N ILE A 39 37.75 15.05 29.50
CA ILE A 39 38.16 16.42 29.81
C ILE A 39 39.64 16.53 29.51
N SER A 40 40.02 17.42 28.62
CA SER A 40 41.42 17.57 28.19
C SER A 40 41.86 19.01 28.20
N ASP A 41 43.15 19.22 28.51
CA ASP A 41 43.80 20.49 28.19
C ASP A 41 43.98 20.60 26.68
N ILE A 42 43.98 21.83 26.18
CA ILE A 42 44.28 22.08 24.77
C ILE A 42 45.77 21.88 24.47
N ARG A 43 46.63 22.35 25.34
CA ARG A 43 48.10 22.24 25.18
C ARG A 43 48.66 21.14 26.07
N MET A 44 49.03 20.03 25.45
CA MET A 44 49.68 18.91 26.14
C MET A 44 50.89 18.44 25.34
N PRO A 45 51.92 17.82 26.01
CA PRO A 45 53.04 17.21 25.31
C PRO A 45 52.57 15.99 24.47
N GLU A 46 53.36 15.67 23.45
CA GLU A 46 53.22 14.53 22.53
C GLU A 46 51.95 14.60 21.61
N MET A 47 50.78 14.87 22.16
CA MET A 47 49.51 15.00 21.44
C MET A 47 48.67 16.07 22.14
N ASP A 48 48.28 17.10 21.40
CA ASP A 48 47.44 18.16 21.94
C ASP A 48 45.97 17.74 22.06
N GLY A 49 45.16 18.57 22.76
CA GLY A 49 43.74 18.24 23.02
C GLY A 49 42.86 18.25 21.78
N LEU A 50 43.22 19.04 20.75
CA LEU A 50 42.47 19.05 19.47
C LEU A 50 42.75 17.80 18.62
N GLU A 51 44.03 17.37 18.61
CA GLU A 51 44.43 16.12 17.95
C GLU A 51 43.82 14.92 18.65
N LEU A 52 43.79 14.90 20.00
CA LEU A 52 43.07 13.87 20.76
C LEU A 52 41.55 13.85 20.39
N LEU A 53 40.92 15.03 20.36
CA LEU A 53 39.51 15.14 20.00
C LEU A 53 39.22 14.57 18.60
N ARG A 54 40.06 14.91 17.58
CA ARG A 54 39.90 14.37 16.21
C ARG A 54 40.02 12.85 16.20
N ASN A 55 40.98 12.28 16.88
CA ASN A 55 41.18 10.83 16.96
C ASN A 55 39.99 10.14 17.66
N VAL A 56 39.50 10.71 18.74
CA VAL A 56 38.32 10.19 19.48
C VAL A 56 37.09 10.27 18.63
N ARG A 57 36.82 11.38 17.94
CA ARG A 57 35.67 11.59 17.05
C ARG A 57 35.68 10.66 15.84
N ALA A 58 36.83 10.31 15.30
CA ALA A 58 36.96 9.35 14.22
C ALA A 58 36.46 7.94 14.59
N VAL A 59 36.53 7.58 15.89
CA VAL A 59 36.11 6.25 16.39
C VAL A 59 34.73 6.31 17.04
N ARG A 60 34.47 7.36 17.83
CA ARG A 60 33.19 7.59 18.53
C ARG A 60 32.69 9.01 18.25
N PRO A 61 31.93 9.23 17.18
CA PRO A 61 31.48 10.57 16.77
C PRO A 61 30.69 11.33 17.83
N ASN A 62 29.97 10.63 18.71
CA ASN A 62 29.11 11.22 19.75
C ASN A 62 29.77 11.25 21.14
N MET A 63 31.10 11.09 21.22
CA MET A 63 31.82 11.16 22.49
C MET A 63 31.75 12.55 23.10
N MET A 64 31.32 12.69 24.35
CA MET A 64 31.34 13.97 25.04
C MET A 64 32.77 14.39 25.32
N PHE A 65 33.14 15.63 24.96
CA PHE A 65 34.50 16.11 25.05
C PHE A 65 34.53 17.57 25.51
N ILE A 66 35.15 17.82 26.65
CA ILE A 66 35.32 19.17 27.21
C ILE A 66 36.80 19.57 27.10
N ILE A 67 37.06 20.75 26.57
CA ILE A 67 38.41 21.31 26.45
C ILE A 67 38.63 22.38 27.52
N MET A 68 39.78 22.32 28.20
CA MET A 68 40.24 23.37 29.11
C MET A 68 41.36 24.19 28.44
N THR A 69 41.31 25.52 28.52
CA THR A 69 42.29 26.42 27.90
C THR A 69 42.62 27.61 28.79
N ALA A 70 43.90 28.02 28.80
CA ALA A 70 44.34 29.24 29.50
C ALA A 70 44.15 30.52 28.66
N HIS A 71 44.11 30.40 27.33
CA HIS A 71 43.97 31.51 26.39
C HIS A 71 43.02 31.09 25.29
N PRO A 72 41.82 31.64 25.27
CA PRO A 72 40.87 31.39 24.18
C PRO A 72 41.27 32.19 22.93
N GLU A 73 42.23 31.70 22.17
CA GLU A 73 42.49 32.24 20.83
C GLU A 73 41.27 31.89 19.97
N ILE A 74 40.69 32.90 19.34
CA ILE A 74 39.42 32.76 18.54
C ILE A 74 39.54 31.64 17.52
N ASN A 75 40.69 31.52 16.84
CA ASN A 75 40.93 30.50 15.83
C ASN A 75 40.88 29.07 16.40
N MET A 76 41.45 28.85 17.59
CA MET A 76 41.43 27.53 18.24
C MET A 76 40.03 27.15 18.76
N ALA A 77 39.29 28.12 19.27
CA ALA A 77 37.91 27.90 19.71
C ALA A 77 36.99 27.54 18.50
N VAL A 78 37.14 28.26 17.40
CA VAL A 78 36.39 27.95 16.15
C VAL A 78 36.76 26.58 15.62
N GLU A 79 38.03 26.19 15.65
CA GLU A 79 38.44 24.86 15.19
C GLU A 79 37.88 23.75 16.08
N ALA A 80 37.93 23.89 17.38
CA ALA A 80 37.38 22.90 18.29
C ALA A 80 35.86 22.77 18.18
N ILE A 81 35.14 23.87 17.95
CA ILE A 81 33.68 23.83 17.63
C ILE A 81 33.42 23.06 16.31
N ARG A 82 34.23 23.29 15.28
CA ARG A 82 34.13 22.55 14.00
C ARG A 82 34.38 21.05 14.15
N VAL A 83 35.33 20.68 15.04
CA VAL A 83 35.61 19.27 15.34
C VAL A 83 34.53 18.64 16.24
N GLY A 84 33.68 19.46 16.88
CA GLY A 84 32.55 19.01 17.68
C GLY A 84 32.87 18.88 19.16
N VAL A 85 33.63 19.81 19.77
CA VAL A 85 33.77 19.87 21.23
C VAL A 85 32.40 20.10 21.88
N THR A 86 32.16 19.46 23.01
CA THR A 86 30.88 19.60 23.74
C THR A 86 30.84 20.89 24.54
N ASP A 87 31.96 21.28 25.20
CA ASP A 87 32.03 22.49 25.98
C ASP A 87 33.49 22.96 26.16
N PHE A 88 33.68 24.23 26.57
CA PHE A 88 34.99 24.86 26.87
C PHE A 88 35.02 25.39 28.27
N ILE A 89 36.14 25.19 28.95
CA ILE A 89 36.40 25.74 30.28
C ILE A 89 37.67 26.59 30.22
N ILE A 90 37.55 27.87 30.61
CA ILE A 90 38.67 28.80 30.62
C ILE A 90 39.39 28.72 31.98
N LYS A 91 40.73 28.64 31.96
CA LYS A 91 41.57 28.69 33.17
C LYS A 91 41.71 30.14 33.63
N PRO A 92 41.72 30.44 34.96
CA PRO A 92 41.77 29.50 36.07
C PRO A 92 40.47 28.74 36.25
N VAL A 93 40.58 27.42 36.50
CA VAL A 93 39.42 26.49 36.50
C VAL A 93 38.63 26.69 37.79
N ASP A 94 37.38 27.06 37.63
CA ASP A 94 36.37 27.01 38.68
C ASP A 94 35.78 25.57 38.75
N LEU A 95 35.88 24.97 39.94
CA LEU A 95 35.44 23.61 40.18
C LEU A 95 33.90 23.45 40.04
N GLU A 96 33.14 24.47 40.37
CA GLU A 96 31.67 24.45 40.24
C GLU A 96 31.28 24.49 38.76
N LEU A 97 31.97 25.32 37.97
CA LEU A 97 31.75 25.38 36.52
C LEU A 97 32.08 24.06 35.84
N VAL A 98 33.17 23.39 36.24
CA VAL A 98 33.52 22.06 35.71
C VAL A 98 32.42 21.04 36.04
N SER A 99 32.01 20.98 37.31
CA SER A 99 30.93 20.06 37.73
C SER A 99 29.65 20.32 36.94
N PHE A 100 29.28 21.57 36.70
CA PHE A 100 28.12 21.96 35.88
C PHE A 100 28.26 21.51 34.42
N SER A 101 29.43 21.78 33.79
CA SER A 101 29.67 21.38 32.38
C SER A 101 29.67 19.84 32.22
N VAL A 102 30.25 19.11 33.16
CA VAL A 102 30.26 17.64 33.19
C VAL A 102 28.81 17.11 33.27
N LYS A 103 28.03 17.61 34.23
CA LYS A 103 26.66 17.21 34.43
C LYS A 103 25.84 17.46 33.17
N LYS A 104 25.93 18.67 32.60
CA LYS A 104 25.24 19.06 31.36
C LYS A 104 25.62 18.14 30.19
N ALA A 105 26.91 17.86 29.99
CA ALA A 105 27.36 16.99 28.91
C ALA A 105 26.85 15.54 29.05
N LEU A 106 26.83 15.00 30.28
CA LEU A 106 26.32 13.65 30.54
C LEU A 106 24.81 13.57 30.45
N GLU A 107 24.07 14.61 30.85
CA GLU A 107 22.62 14.69 30.63
C GLU A 107 22.30 14.76 29.14
N GLN A 108 23.06 15.57 28.37
CA GLN A 108 22.90 15.60 26.90
C GLN A 108 23.14 14.23 26.28
N LYS A 109 24.23 13.54 26.63
CA LYS A 109 24.49 12.18 26.13
C LYS A 109 23.35 11.21 26.43
N LYS A 110 22.83 11.22 27.65
CA LYS A 110 21.73 10.39 28.06
C LYS A 110 20.47 10.66 27.23
N MET A 111 20.14 11.93 26.98
CA MET A 111 19.01 12.31 26.14
C MET A 111 19.18 11.85 24.69
N GLU A 112 20.40 11.95 24.13
CA GLU A 112 20.71 11.48 22.78
C GLU A 112 20.53 9.96 22.67
N GLU A 113 21.05 9.19 23.64
CA GLU A 113 20.90 7.73 23.71
C GLU A 113 19.42 7.31 23.86
N GLU A 114 18.66 7.98 24.72
CA GLU A 114 17.23 7.73 24.90
C GLU A 114 16.45 8.04 23.62
N LEU A 115 16.76 9.14 22.95
CA LEU A 115 16.13 9.54 21.69
C LEU A 115 16.41 8.52 20.58
N GLU A 116 17.66 8.05 20.45
CA GLU A 116 18.03 7.03 19.47
C GLU A 116 17.30 5.70 19.73
N SER A 117 17.27 5.28 20.99
CA SER A 117 16.50 4.10 21.39
C SER A 117 15.01 4.22 21.05
N TYR A 118 14.43 5.37 21.40
CA TYR A 118 13.03 5.67 21.08
C TYR A 118 12.76 5.66 19.57
N HIS A 119 13.64 6.28 18.79
CA HIS A 119 13.56 6.32 17.33
C HIS A 119 13.59 4.90 16.72
N ASN A 120 14.52 4.07 17.18
CA ASN A 120 14.65 2.69 16.71
C ASN A 120 13.43 1.85 17.06
N ASN A 121 12.87 2.00 18.27
CA ASN A 121 11.64 1.33 18.69
C ASN A 121 10.45 1.79 17.88
N LEU A 122 10.32 3.09 17.61
CA LEU A 122 9.24 3.65 16.80
C LEU A 122 9.30 3.11 15.35
N LYS A 123 10.49 3.09 14.76
CA LYS A 123 10.71 2.55 13.41
C LYS A 123 10.24 1.09 13.33
N LYS A 124 10.65 0.26 14.29
CA LYS A 124 10.22 -1.14 14.36
C LYS A 124 8.70 -1.29 14.49
N LEU A 125 8.08 -0.49 15.36
CA LEU A 125 6.63 -0.50 15.55
C LEU A 125 5.88 -0.09 14.27
N VAL A 126 6.37 0.93 13.55
CA VAL A 126 5.80 1.37 12.26
C VAL A 126 5.88 0.24 11.23
N GLU A 127 7.03 -0.43 11.10
CA GLU A 127 7.21 -1.56 10.19
C GLU A 127 6.23 -2.71 10.51
N GLU A 128 6.14 -3.10 11.77
CA GLU A 128 5.20 -4.16 12.23
C GLU A 128 3.74 -3.80 11.97
N ARG A 129 3.34 -2.55 12.26
CA ARG A 129 1.97 -2.07 12.03
C ARG A 129 1.64 -1.99 10.54
N THR A 130 2.57 -1.51 9.72
CA THR A 130 2.39 -1.44 8.26
C THR A 130 2.22 -2.83 7.66
N ALA A 131 3.07 -3.79 8.03
CA ALA A 131 2.96 -5.17 7.57
C ALA A 131 1.61 -5.82 8.00
N LYS A 132 1.20 -5.60 9.25
CA LYS A 132 -0.10 -6.08 9.75
C LYS A 132 -1.27 -5.47 8.99
N LEU A 133 -1.23 -4.16 8.72
CA LEU A 133 -2.28 -3.45 7.97
C LEU A 133 -2.40 -4.00 6.54
N GLN A 134 -1.27 -4.17 5.85
CA GLN A 134 -1.25 -4.74 4.48
C GLN A 134 -1.86 -6.14 4.46
N LYS A 135 -1.48 -7.00 5.41
CA LYS A 135 -2.06 -8.35 5.54
C LYS A 135 -3.56 -8.31 5.77
N THR A 136 -4.02 -7.43 6.67
CA THR A 136 -5.45 -7.28 6.98
C THR A 136 -6.25 -6.80 5.77
N LEU A 137 -5.71 -5.84 5.00
CA LEU A 137 -6.34 -5.35 3.77
C LEU A 137 -6.48 -6.45 2.71
N LEU A 138 -5.46 -7.29 2.54
CA LEU A 138 -5.53 -8.43 1.61
C LEU A 138 -6.62 -9.44 2.02
N VAL A 139 -6.70 -9.76 3.31
CA VAL A 139 -7.74 -10.65 3.84
C VAL A 139 -9.13 -10.05 3.64
N LEU A 140 -9.29 -8.75 3.91
CA LEU A 140 -10.57 -8.05 3.73
C LEU A 140 -11.00 -8.02 2.26
N LYS A 141 -10.08 -7.68 1.34
CA LYS A 141 -10.36 -7.71 -0.12
C LYS A 141 -10.80 -9.09 -0.58
N LYS A 142 -10.10 -10.14 -0.13
CA LYS A 142 -10.48 -11.52 -0.43
C LYS A 142 -11.87 -11.87 0.10
N SER A 143 -12.15 -11.55 1.35
CA SER A 143 -13.44 -11.80 2.00
C SER A 143 -14.60 -11.08 1.28
N HIS A 144 -14.39 -9.83 0.84
CA HIS A 144 -15.37 -9.10 0.03
C HIS A 144 -15.67 -9.82 -1.29
N LEU A 145 -14.61 -10.23 -2.01
CA LEU A 145 -14.77 -10.96 -3.27
C LEU A 145 -15.50 -12.29 -3.06
N ASP A 146 -15.16 -13.04 -2.03
CA ASP A 146 -15.81 -14.32 -1.72
C ASP A 146 -17.28 -14.11 -1.35
N SER A 147 -17.63 -13.06 -0.62
CA SER A 147 -19.02 -12.69 -0.31
C SER A 147 -19.81 -12.38 -1.58
N VAL A 148 -19.25 -11.61 -2.50
CA VAL A 148 -19.88 -11.28 -3.78
C VAL A 148 -20.04 -12.53 -4.65
N LYS A 149 -19.07 -13.44 -4.68
CA LYS A 149 -19.20 -14.73 -5.39
C LYS A 149 -20.32 -15.59 -4.83
N VAL A 150 -20.50 -15.61 -3.50
CA VAL A 150 -21.62 -16.33 -2.87
C VAL A 150 -22.95 -15.72 -3.29
N LEU A 151 -23.06 -14.38 -3.33
CA LEU A 151 -24.27 -13.71 -3.81
C LEU A 151 -24.55 -14.01 -5.29
N ALA A 152 -23.52 -13.91 -6.15
CA ALA A 152 -23.64 -14.28 -7.57
C ALA A 152 -24.06 -15.75 -7.73
N GLY A 153 -23.48 -16.67 -6.96
CA GLY A 153 -23.87 -18.08 -6.95
C GLY A 153 -25.31 -18.32 -6.47
N ALA A 154 -25.83 -17.50 -5.55
CA ALA A 154 -27.22 -17.57 -5.13
C ALA A 154 -28.17 -17.09 -6.23
N ILE A 155 -27.77 -16.08 -7.03
CA ILE A 155 -28.52 -15.62 -8.20
C ILE A 155 -28.50 -16.68 -9.29
N ASP A 156 -27.31 -17.22 -9.58
CA ASP A 156 -27.17 -18.34 -10.52
C ASP A 156 -28.02 -19.57 -10.12
N ALA A 157 -28.21 -19.81 -8.82
CA ALA A 157 -29.04 -20.91 -8.31
C ALA A 157 -30.54 -20.65 -8.47
N LYS A 158 -30.95 -19.38 -8.52
CA LYS A 158 -32.34 -18.99 -8.79
C LYS A 158 -32.77 -19.31 -10.25
N ASP A 159 -31.81 -19.20 -11.18
CA ASP A 159 -31.99 -19.65 -12.57
C ASP A 159 -31.18 -20.94 -12.76
N PRO A 160 -31.81 -22.12 -12.75
CA PRO A 160 -31.14 -23.42 -12.77
C PRO A 160 -30.18 -23.61 -13.95
N TYR A 161 -30.33 -22.82 -14.99
CA TYR A 161 -29.57 -22.91 -16.24
C TYR A 161 -28.32 -22.01 -16.24
N THR A 162 -28.17 -21.15 -15.23
CA THR A 162 -27.05 -20.21 -15.13
C THR A 162 -25.97 -20.61 -14.10
N ARG A 163 -25.99 -21.87 -13.61
CA ARG A 163 -24.99 -22.32 -12.64
C ARG A 163 -23.54 -22.03 -13.12
N GLY A 164 -22.84 -21.19 -12.37
CA GLY A 164 -21.46 -20.77 -12.67
C GLY A 164 -21.32 -19.81 -13.86
N HIS A 165 -22.42 -19.31 -14.40
CA HIS A 165 -22.48 -18.33 -15.48
C HIS A 165 -21.70 -17.05 -15.11
N SER A 166 -22.03 -16.43 -13.99
CA SER A 166 -21.39 -15.19 -13.54
C SER A 166 -19.88 -15.33 -13.44
N ASP A 167 -19.34 -16.49 -12.99
CA ASP A 167 -17.91 -16.72 -12.93
C ASP A 167 -17.27 -16.96 -14.31
N ARG A 168 -17.96 -17.64 -15.23
CA ARG A 168 -17.49 -17.80 -16.62
C ARG A 168 -17.43 -16.45 -17.34
N VAL A 169 -18.50 -15.65 -17.26
CA VAL A 169 -18.55 -14.28 -17.80
C VAL A 169 -17.42 -13.44 -17.23
N ARG A 170 -17.24 -13.44 -15.91
CA ARG A 170 -16.14 -12.74 -15.26
C ARG A 170 -14.76 -13.16 -15.81
N ARG A 171 -14.48 -14.45 -15.91
CA ARG A 171 -13.18 -14.95 -16.42
C ARG A 171 -12.90 -14.47 -17.84
N MET A 172 -13.87 -14.57 -18.72
CA MET A 172 -13.76 -14.14 -20.11
C MET A 172 -13.61 -12.61 -20.20
N SER A 173 -14.42 -11.84 -19.45
CA SER A 173 -14.30 -10.37 -19.39
C SER A 173 -12.91 -9.91 -18.92
N MET A 174 -12.34 -10.59 -17.93
CA MET A 174 -11.00 -10.29 -17.44
C MET A 174 -9.89 -10.55 -18.47
N ARG A 175 -10.03 -11.58 -19.30
CA ARG A 175 -9.10 -11.84 -20.42
C ARG A 175 -9.19 -10.73 -21.47
N ILE A 176 -10.39 -10.26 -21.80
CA ILE A 176 -10.58 -9.12 -22.71
C ILE A 176 -9.93 -7.85 -22.11
N ALA A 177 -10.20 -7.55 -20.84
CA ALA A 177 -9.67 -6.38 -20.16
C ALA A 177 -8.14 -6.38 -20.10
N ALA A 178 -7.50 -7.55 -19.95
CA ALA A 178 -6.06 -7.71 -19.99
C ALA A 178 -5.47 -7.32 -21.37
N GLN A 179 -6.12 -7.73 -22.46
CA GLN A 179 -5.72 -7.35 -23.83
C GLN A 179 -5.91 -5.85 -24.10
N LEU A 180 -6.90 -5.24 -23.47
CA LEU A 180 -7.13 -3.78 -23.53
C LEU A 180 -6.21 -2.96 -22.60
N GLY A 181 -5.32 -3.61 -21.86
CA GLY A 181 -4.35 -2.94 -20.98
C GLY A 181 -4.96 -2.29 -19.73
N PHE A 182 -6.07 -2.83 -19.20
CA PHE A 182 -6.66 -2.31 -17.98
C PHE A 182 -5.68 -2.39 -16.80
N ASN A 183 -5.57 -1.30 -16.05
CA ASN A 183 -4.83 -1.30 -14.79
C ASN A 183 -5.57 -2.15 -13.73
N GLN A 184 -4.88 -2.43 -12.62
CA GLN A 184 -5.40 -3.30 -11.57
C GLN A 184 -6.73 -2.80 -10.98
N GLU A 185 -6.90 -1.50 -10.81
CA GLU A 185 -8.11 -0.90 -10.24
C GLU A 185 -9.33 -1.11 -11.15
N ARG A 186 -9.20 -0.86 -12.48
CA ARG A 186 -10.26 -1.12 -13.45
C ARG A 186 -10.57 -2.61 -13.56
N GLN A 187 -9.55 -3.47 -13.48
CA GLN A 187 -9.76 -4.93 -13.47
C GLN A 187 -10.53 -5.36 -12.23
N GLU A 188 -10.15 -4.88 -11.04
CA GLU A 188 -10.89 -5.16 -9.79
C GLU A 188 -12.35 -4.69 -9.89
N SER A 189 -12.61 -3.51 -10.45
CA SER A 189 -13.97 -3.01 -10.67
C SER A 189 -14.78 -3.90 -11.63
N LEU A 190 -14.18 -4.29 -12.76
CA LEU A 190 -14.82 -5.18 -13.76
C LEU A 190 -15.16 -6.56 -13.16
N VAL A 191 -14.33 -7.12 -12.27
CA VAL A 191 -14.62 -8.38 -11.58
C VAL A 191 -15.96 -8.31 -10.86
N PHE A 192 -16.22 -7.25 -10.11
CA PHE A 192 -17.47 -7.09 -9.36
C PHE A 192 -18.66 -6.81 -10.30
N GLY A 193 -18.48 -5.97 -11.33
CA GLY A 193 -19.50 -5.71 -12.33
C GLY A 193 -19.93 -6.99 -13.05
N ALA A 194 -18.97 -7.79 -13.52
CA ALA A 194 -19.25 -9.05 -14.21
C ALA A 194 -19.89 -10.14 -13.30
N LEU A 195 -19.53 -10.18 -12.00
CA LEU A 195 -20.16 -11.11 -11.06
C LEU A 195 -21.60 -10.72 -10.74
N LEU A 196 -21.91 -9.44 -10.75
CA LEU A 196 -23.21 -8.92 -10.30
C LEU A 196 -24.08 -8.34 -11.44
N HIS A 197 -23.65 -8.47 -12.72
CA HIS A 197 -24.42 -7.91 -13.84
C HIS A 197 -25.89 -8.34 -13.82
N ASP A 198 -26.12 -9.56 -13.42
CA ASP A 198 -27.43 -10.24 -13.35
C ASP A 198 -28.12 -10.18 -11.97
N ILE A 199 -27.59 -9.41 -10.98
CA ILE A 199 -28.13 -9.40 -9.61
C ILE A 199 -29.61 -9.06 -9.57
N GLY A 200 -30.11 -8.27 -10.49
CA GLY A 200 -31.51 -7.89 -10.56
C GLY A 200 -32.48 -9.03 -10.91
N LYS A 201 -31.99 -10.18 -11.39
CA LYS A 201 -32.82 -11.37 -11.59
C LYS A 201 -33.46 -11.86 -10.30
N ILE A 202 -32.92 -11.46 -9.13
CA ILE A 202 -33.56 -11.74 -7.84
C ILE A 202 -34.98 -11.16 -7.75
N GLY A 203 -35.25 -10.04 -8.43
CA GLY A 203 -36.56 -9.39 -8.50
C GLY A 203 -37.50 -9.92 -9.58
N ILE A 204 -37.02 -10.83 -10.43
CA ILE A 204 -37.87 -11.46 -11.47
C ILE A 204 -38.53 -12.70 -10.89
N ARG A 205 -39.82 -12.91 -11.19
CA ARG A 205 -40.61 -14.06 -10.73
C ARG A 205 -40.07 -15.37 -11.32
N ASP A 206 -40.01 -16.42 -10.49
CA ASP A 206 -39.47 -17.74 -10.86
C ASP A 206 -40.25 -18.38 -12.01
N GLU A 207 -41.57 -18.17 -12.03
CA GLU A 207 -42.45 -18.67 -13.10
C GLU A 207 -42.04 -18.14 -14.48
N VAL A 208 -41.49 -16.92 -14.55
CA VAL A 208 -41.01 -16.31 -15.80
C VAL A 208 -39.62 -16.80 -16.15
N LEU A 209 -38.68 -16.80 -15.15
CA LEU A 209 -37.31 -17.25 -15.38
C LEU A 209 -37.20 -18.73 -15.74
N GLN A 210 -38.08 -19.58 -15.14
CA GLN A 210 -38.05 -21.03 -15.33
C GLN A 210 -39.08 -21.53 -16.35
N LYS A 211 -39.76 -20.63 -17.06
CA LYS A 211 -40.79 -20.99 -18.02
C LYS A 211 -40.24 -21.90 -19.12
N LYS A 212 -40.87 -23.06 -19.33
CA LYS A 212 -40.54 -23.96 -20.43
C LYS A 212 -41.25 -23.47 -21.70
N GLY A 213 -40.52 -22.95 -22.67
CA GLY A 213 -41.06 -22.41 -23.91
C GLY A 213 -40.80 -20.92 -24.07
N GLN A 214 -41.18 -20.33 -25.19
CA GLN A 214 -40.92 -18.92 -25.47
C GLN A 214 -41.60 -17.99 -24.47
N LEU A 215 -40.95 -16.92 -24.08
CA LEU A 215 -41.55 -15.85 -23.31
C LEU A 215 -42.51 -15.06 -24.17
N THR A 216 -43.65 -14.62 -23.60
CA THR A 216 -44.50 -13.63 -24.27
C THR A 216 -43.77 -12.29 -24.34
N PRO A 217 -44.21 -11.37 -25.23
CA PRO A 217 -43.62 -10.03 -25.27
C PRO A 217 -43.61 -9.31 -23.89
N GLU A 218 -44.68 -9.47 -23.12
CA GLU A 218 -44.83 -8.87 -21.78
C GLU A 218 -43.87 -9.52 -20.77
N GLU A 219 -43.72 -10.84 -20.80
CA GLU A 219 -42.77 -11.55 -19.95
C GLU A 219 -41.31 -11.19 -20.31
N TYR A 220 -41.03 -11.06 -21.61
CA TYR A 220 -39.72 -10.63 -22.08
C TYR A 220 -39.42 -9.20 -21.61
N GLN A 221 -40.35 -8.26 -21.76
CA GLN A 221 -40.24 -6.90 -21.25
C GLN A 221 -40.05 -6.88 -19.73
N TYR A 222 -40.68 -7.79 -18.99
CA TYR A 222 -40.49 -7.92 -17.56
C TYR A 222 -39.09 -8.40 -17.21
N VAL A 223 -38.51 -9.36 -17.92
CA VAL A 223 -37.12 -9.80 -17.75
C VAL A 223 -36.14 -8.69 -18.07
N GLN A 224 -36.40 -7.86 -19.07
CA GLN A 224 -35.57 -6.71 -19.44
C GLN A 224 -35.47 -5.66 -18.34
N GLN A 225 -36.24 -5.75 -17.26
CA GLN A 225 -36.12 -4.84 -16.11
C GLN A 225 -35.01 -5.23 -15.12
N HIS A 226 -34.41 -6.46 -15.24
CA HIS A 226 -33.43 -6.89 -14.27
C HIS A 226 -32.21 -5.96 -14.17
N PRO A 227 -31.69 -5.27 -15.21
CA PRO A 227 -30.58 -4.32 -15.03
C PRO A 227 -30.99 -3.15 -14.13
N LEU A 228 -32.21 -2.62 -14.30
CA LEU A 228 -32.74 -1.54 -13.48
C LEU A 228 -32.99 -1.96 -12.03
N ILE A 229 -33.51 -3.18 -11.83
CA ILE A 229 -33.67 -3.77 -10.50
C ILE A 229 -32.30 -3.98 -9.86
N GLY A 230 -31.31 -4.46 -10.61
CA GLY A 230 -29.94 -4.63 -10.16
C GLY A 230 -29.32 -3.32 -9.68
N VAL A 231 -29.50 -2.25 -10.42
CA VAL A 231 -29.07 -0.91 -9.99
C VAL A 231 -29.71 -0.52 -8.64
N LYS A 232 -31.03 -0.68 -8.49
CA LYS A 232 -31.74 -0.37 -7.24
C LYS A 232 -31.22 -1.15 -6.02
N ILE A 233 -30.74 -2.38 -6.24
CA ILE A 233 -30.18 -3.21 -5.16
C ILE A 233 -28.82 -2.66 -4.68
N VAL A 234 -27.99 -2.15 -5.59
CA VAL A 234 -26.60 -1.77 -5.27
C VAL A 234 -26.38 -0.28 -5.11
N GLU A 235 -27.27 0.60 -5.60
CA GLU A 235 -27.05 2.06 -5.66
C GLU A 235 -26.82 2.73 -4.30
N GLY A 236 -27.34 2.14 -3.20
CA GLY A 236 -27.14 2.63 -1.83
C GLY A 236 -25.75 2.33 -1.24
N ILE A 237 -24.91 1.60 -1.94
CA ILE A 237 -23.59 1.15 -1.45
C ILE A 237 -22.50 1.87 -2.22
N ASP A 238 -21.73 2.73 -1.53
CA ASP A 238 -20.67 3.54 -2.14
C ASP A 238 -19.65 2.73 -2.97
N PHE A 239 -19.34 1.53 -2.52
CA PHE A 239 -18.43 0.61 -3.22
C PHE A 239 -18.87 0.26 -4.64
N PHE A 240 -20.18 0.31 -4.95
CA PHE A 240 -20.69 -0.07 -6.25
C PHE A 240 -20.95 1.11 -7.20
N LYS A 241 -20.75 2.35 -6.79
CA LYS A 241 -21.07 3.55 -7.59
C LYS A 241 -20.43 3.52 -8.99
N ASP A 242 -19.18 3.15 -9.09
CA ASP A 242 -18.44 3.03 -10.36
C ASP A 242 -18.81 1.78 -11.18
N LYS A 243 -19.59 0.85 -10.60
CA LYS A 243 -19.99 -0.42 -11.20
C LYS A 243 -21.45 -0.42 -11.66
N ILE A 244 -22.21 0.59 -11.28
CA ILE A 244 -23.64 0.72 -11.64
C ILE A 244 -23.84 0.68 -13.15
N SER A 245 -22.99 1.38 -13.91
CA SER A 245 -23.09 1.41 -15.36
C SER A 245 -22.88 0.04 -16.01
N MET A 246 -22.05 -0.82 -15.44
CA MET A 246 -21.84 -2.19 -15.90
C MET A 246 -23.12 -3.02 -15.72
N ILE A 247 -23.73 -2.95 -14.52
CA ILE A 247 -24.96 -3.66 -14.18
C ILE A 247 -26.12 -3.15 -15.03
N ARG A 248 -26.20 -1.83 -15.23
CA ARG A 248 -27.27 -1.19 -15.98
C ARG A 248 -27.22 -1.49 -17.46
N ASN A 249 -26.02 -1.42 -18.09
CA ASN A 249 -25.88 -1.30 -19.53
C ASN A 249 -25.26 -2.53 -20.22
N HIS A 250 -25.13 -3.68 -19.55
CA HIS A 250 -24.53 -4.89 -20.15
C HIS A 250 -25.38 -5.52 -21.26
N HIS A 251 -26.65 -5.15 -21.40
CA HIS A 251 -27.53 -5.54 -22.47
C HIS A 251 -27.74 -4.45 -23.53
N GLU A 252 -26.98 -3.38 -23.50
CA GLU A 252 -26.98 -2.43 -24.61
C GLU A 252 -26.36 -3.06 -25.85
N HIS A 253 -26.92 -2.79 -26.98
CA HIS A 253 -26.41 -3.21 -28.29
C HIS A 253 -25.64 -2.04 -28.93
N TYR A 254 -24.55 -2.35 -29.58
CA TYR A 254 -23.68 -1.33 -30.20
C TYR A 254 -24.43 -0.45 -31.22
N ASP A 255 -25.52 -0.99 -31.87
CA ASP A 255 -26.38 -0.28 -32.80
C ASP A 255 -27.54 0.48 -32.13
N GLY A 256 -27.65 0.48 -30.81
CA GLY A 256 -28.66 1.19 -30.03
C GLY A 256 -30.01 0.44 -29.90
N ARG A 257 -30.07 -0.82 -30.32
CA ARG A 257 -31.31 -1.66 -30.19
C ARG A 257 -31.33 -2.45 -28.89
N GLY A 258 -30.38 -2.18 -27.99
CA GLY A 258 -30.32 -2.79 -26.68
C GLY A 258 -31.26 -2.15 -25.66
N TYR A 259 -31.07 -2.50 -24.40
CA TYR A 259 -31.83 -1.97 -23.25
C TYR A 259 -30.94 -1.83 -22.04
N PRO A 260 -31.29 -0.98 -21.04
CA PRO A 260 -32.54 -0.25 -20.88
C PRO A 260 -32.57 1.15 -21.51
N ASP A 261 -31.42 1.73 -21.88
CA ASP A 261 -31.33 3.13 -22.27
C ASP A 261 -31.22 3.36 -23.78
N GLY A 262 -30.96 2.31 -24.59
CA GLY A 262 -30.77 2.41 -26.04
C GLY A 262 -29.52 3.18 -26.44
N LEU A 263 -28.44 3.04 -25.67
CA LEU A 263 -27.15 3.69 -25.93
C LEU A 263 -26.51 3.14 -27.21
N ILE A 264 -25.78 4.01 -27.95
CA ILE A 264 -25.19 3.66 -29.25
C ILE A 264 -23.67 3.77 -29.20
N GLY A 265 -22.98 2.76 -29.71
CA GLY A 265 -21.54 2.81 -29.94
C GLY A 265 -20.73 2.99 -28.67
N GLU A 266 -19.82 3.95 -28.69
CA GLU A 266 -18.92 4.23 -27.57
C GLU A 266 -19.56 4.99 -26.40
N VAL A 267 -20.82 5.44 -26.56
CA VAL A 267 -21.59 6.00 -25.42
C VAL A 267 -21.92 4.92 -24.41
N ILE A 268 -22.01 3.64 -24.85
CA ILE A 268 -22.11 2.50 -23.94
C ILE A 268 -20.80 2.40 -23.13
N PRO A 269 -20.86 2.34 -21.80
CA PRO A 269 -19.65 2.16 -20.97
C PRO A 269 -18.81 0.96 -21.44
N LEU A 270 -17.50 1.16 -21.55
CA LEU A 270 -16.59 0.15 -22.11
C LEU A 270 -16.69 -1.18 -21.36
N GLU A 271 -16.76 -1.12 -20.03
CA GLU A 271 -16.89 -2.30 -19.18
C GLU A 271 -18.21 -3.06 -19.44
N ALA A 272 -19.29 -2.35 -19.72
CA ALA A 272 -20.58 -2.97 -20.08
C ALA A 272 -20.49 -3.67 -21.44
N ARG A 273 -19.84 -3.03 -22.45
CA ARG A 273 -19.55 -3.67 -23.75
C ARG A 273 -18.67 -4.91 -23.60
N ILE A 274 -17.69 -4.89 -22.69
CA ILE A 274 -16.83 -6.04 -22.38
C ILE A 274 -17.63 -7.18 -21.78
N ILE A 275 -18.57 -6.91 -20.86
CA ILE A 275 -19.40 -7.94 -20.21
C ILE A 275 -20.38 -8.55 -21.21
N GLY A 276 -20.98 -7.74 -22.09
CA GLY A 276 -22.03 -8.18 -23.03
C GLY A 276 -21.56 -9.26 -24.02
N VAL A 277 -20.27 -9.29 -24.42
CA VAL A 277 -19.73 -10.30 -25.34
C VAL A 277 -19.67 -11.70 -24.69
N PRO A 278 -19.00 -11.90 -23.53
CA PRO A 278 -19.01 -13.17 -22.81
C PRO A 278 -20.40 -13.61 -22.34
N ASP A 279 -21.25 -12.67 -21.92
CA ASP A 279 -22.62 -12.99 -21.51
C ASP A 279 -23.39 -13.63 -22.65
N ALA A 280 -23.39 -13.01 -23.82
CA ALA A 280 -24.08 -13.57 -25.01
C ALA A 280 -23.46 -14.92 -25.42
N PHE A 281 -22.12 -15.07 -25.38
CA PHE A 281 -21.48 -16.33 -25.70
C PHE A 281 -21.89 -17.44 -24.73
N ASP A 282 -21.82 -17.19 -23.42
CA ASP A 282 -22.20 -18.17 -22.40
C ASP A 282 -23.69 -18.51 -22.46
N ALA A 283 -24.54 -17.51 -22.77
CA ALA A 283 -25.95 -17.70 -22.95
C ALA A 283 -26.27 -18.63 -24.15
N MET A 284 -25.48 -18.57 -25.22
CA MET A 284 -25.68 -19.39 -26.41
C MET A 284 -25.13 -20.81 -26.29
N THR A 285 -24.01 -20.96 -25.57
CA THR A 285 -23.33 -22.25 -25.35
C THR A 285 -23.90 -23.04 -24.18
N SER A 286 -24.68 -22.42 -23.29
CA SER A 286 -25.31 -23.08 -22.14
C SER A 286 -26.73 -23.61 -22.48
N LEU A 287 -27.12 -24.71 -21.80
CA LEU A 287 -28.51 -25.18 -21.85
C LEU A 287 -29.47 -24.13 -21.26
N ARG A 288 -30.59 -23.84 -21.92
CA ARG A 288 -31.63 -22.96 -21.39
C ARG A 288 -33.03 -23.64 -21.54
N PRO A 289 -34.05 -23.24 -20.75
CA PRO A 289 -35.37 -23.86 -20.80
C PRO A 289 -36.00 -23.86 -22.20
N HIS A 290 -35.63 -22.87 -23.01
CA HIS A 290 -36.24 -22.60 -24.30
C HIS A 290 -35.34 -22.95 -25.48
N ARG A 291 -34.07 -23.33 -25.23
CA ARG A 291 -33.07 -23.53 -26.29
C ARG A 291 -32.00 -24.55 -25.87
N ARG A 292 -31.70 -25.50 -26.74
CA ARG A 292 -30.52 -26.36 -26.58
C ARG A 292 -29.24 -25.53 -26.71
N ALA A 293 -28.19 -25.96 -26.01
CA ALA A 293 -26.86 -25.40 -26.22
C ALA A 293 -26.45 -25.52 -27.69
N MET A 294 -25.93 -24.42 -28.25
CA MET A 294 -25.37 -24.44 -29.60
C MET A 294 -23.94 -24.93 -29.58
N PRO A 295 -23.49 -25.64 -30.65
CA PRO A 295 -22.08 -25.89 -30.85
C PRO A 295 -21.29 -24.58 -30.87
N VAL A 296 -20.06 -24.60 -30.34
CA VAL A 296 -19.24 -23.38 -30.23
C VAL A 296 -19.01 -22.72 -31.59
N GLU A 297 -18.77 -23.53 -32.61
CA GLU A 297 -18.57 -23.08 -34.00
C GLU A 297 -19.77 -22.26 -34.52
N ASP A 298 -20.99 -22.74 -34.28
CA ASP A 298 -22.21 -22.05 -34.69
C ASP A 298 -22.40 -20.75 -33.90
N VAL A 299 -22.06 -20.74 -32.61
CA VAL A 299 -22.10 -19.52 -31.76
C VAL A 299 -21.13 -18.47 -32.28
N LEU A 300 -19.89 -18.86 -32.62
CA LEU A 300 -18.90 -17.92 -33.15
C LEU A 300 -19.36 -17.28 -34.47
N LEU A 301 -19.98 -18.06 -35.35
CA LEU A 301 -20.58 -17.55 -36.60
C LEU A 301 -21.73 -16.57 -36.33
N GLU A 302 -22.58 -16.84 -35.34
CA GLU A 302 -23.66 -15.95 -34.97
C GLU A 302 -23.17 -14.66 -34.34
N MET A 303 -22.15 -14.74 -33.50
CA MET A 303 -21.51 -13.56 -32.90
C MET A 303 -20.85 -12.68 -33.97
N GLU A 304 -20.19 -13.25 -34.96
CA GLU A 304 -19.61 -12.49 -36.07
C GLU A 304 -20.65 -11.71 -36.88
N LYS A 305 -21.86 -12.27 -37.08
CA LYS A 305 -23.01 -11.54 -37.68
C LYS A 305 -23.48 -10.38 -36.80
N GLY A 306 -23.28 -10.47 -35.49
CA GLY A 306 -23.61 -9.43 -34.52
C GLY A 306 -22.60 -8.32 -34.44
N LYS A 307 -21.46 -8.41 -35.14
CA LYS A 307 -20.37 -7.41 -35.12
C LYS A 307 -20.86 -6.05 -35.61
N GLY A 308 -20.64 -5.00 -34.84
CA GLY A 308 -21.10 -3.63 -35.12
C GLY A 308 -22.65 -3.45 -34.96
N ARG A 309 -23.37 -4.50 -34.55
CA ARG A 309 -24.78 -4.45 -34.21
C ARG A 309 -24.99 -4.68 -32.71
N GLN A 310 -24.95 -5.93 -32.30
CA GLN A 310 -25.03 -6.28 -30.88
C GLN A 310 -23.72 -6.02 -30.17
N PHE A 311 -22.59 -6.35 -30.80
CA PHE A 311 -21.27 -6.32 -30.20
C PHE A 311 -20.40 -5.18 -30.73
N ASP A 312 -19.60 -4.60 -29.82
CA ASP A 312 -18.50 -3.72 -30.19
C ASP A 312 -17.50 -4.49 -31.07
N PRO A 313 -17.17 -3.97 -32.28
CA PRO A 313 -16.27 -4.66 -33.20
C PRO A 313 -14.91 -4.98 -32.63
N GLN A 314 -14.30 -4.05 -31.88
CA GLN A 314 -12.96 -4.22 -31.31
C GLN A 314 -12.96 -5.28 -30.20
N ILE A 315 -13.97 -5.26 -29.34
CA ILE A 315 -14.09 -6.22 -28.23
C ILE A 315 -14.35 -7.61 -28.77
N LEU A 316 -15.23 -7.73 -29.77
CA LEU A 316 -15.51 -9.02 -30.40
C LEU A 316 -14.27 -9.58 -31.10
N GLU A 317 -13.50 -8.75 -31.83
CA GLU A 317 -12.24 -9.18 -32.46
C GLU A 317 -11.24 -9.72 -31.44
N ILE A 318 -11.06 -9.05 -30.31
CA ILE A 318 -10.21 -9.55 -29.22
C ILE A 318 -10.71 -10.90 -28.71
N PHE A 319 -12.02 -11.03 -28.48
CA PHE A 319 -12.64 -12.27 -27.99
C PHE A 319 -12.40 -13.45 -28.92
N LEU A 320 -12.56 -13.24 -30.23
CA LEU A 320 -12.39 -14.27 -31.25
C LEU A 320 -10.93 -14.61 -31.53
N ASN A 321 -10.07 -13.60 -31.74
CA ASN A 321 -8.67 -13.79 -32.11
C ASN A 321 -7.83 -14.42 -30.98
N GLU A 322 -8.08 -13.99 -29.73
CA GLU A 322 -7.41 -14.53 -28.54
C GLU A 322 -8.06 -15.81 -28.01
N LYS A 323 -9.06 -16.34 -28.73
CA LYS A 323 -9.82 -17.54 -28.35
C LYS A 323 -10.23 -17.53 -26.89
N ILE A 324 -10.79 -16.40 -26.44
CA ILE A 324 -11.11 -16.17 -25.01
C ILE A 324 -12.17 -17.17 -24.51
N TYR A 325 -12.93 -17.74 -25.40
CA TYR A 325 -13.95 -18.76 -25.17
C TYR A 325 -13.38 -20.17 -24.83
N GLN A 326 -12.11 -20.41 -24.99
CA GLN A 326 -11.40 -21.64 -24.58
C GLN A 326 -10.90 -21.54 -23.14
#